data_bbc8afbff8e45ebed196854db4cba699
#
_entry.id   bbc8afbff8e45ebed196854db4cba699
#
_cell.length_a   1.000
_cell.length_b   1.000
_cell.length_c   1.000
_cell.angle_alpha   90.00
_cell.angle_beta   90.00
_cell.angle_gamma   90.00
#
_symmetry.space_group_name_H-M   'P 1'
#
loop_
_entity.id
_entity.type
_entity.pdbx_description
1 polymer ?
#
loop_
_entity_poly.entity_id
_entity_poly.type
_entity_poly.pdbx_seq_one_letter_code
_entity_poly.pdbx_strand_id
1 'polypeptide(L)'
;MDEKTKAQIQQEAADLVAKLQPRSGKFRTISPEMDPLRLGSGWSIEDLDKPQVIIESTFGDSHPGSAGLFELVEEVRAGVAEAGGHGARYFCTDICDGEAQGHDGINYSLPSRDMIANMI
;
A
#
# COMPACT_ATOMS: atom_id res chain seq x y z
N MET A 1 12.78 -19.32 -9.67
CA MET A 1 13.78 -18.58 -8.85
C MET A 1 14.42 -19.63 -7.94
N ASP A 2 15.73 -19.72 -7.92
CA ASP A 2 16.40 -20.70 -7.06
C ASP A 2 16.37 -20.29 -5.58
N GLU A 3 16.56 -21.26 -4.68
CA GLU A 3 16.52 -21.06 -3.22
C GLU A 3 17.57 -20.06 -2.72
N LYS A 4 18.74 -20.03 -3.39
CA LYS A 4 19.83 -19.13 -3.03
C LYS A 4 19.48 -17.67 -3.32
N THR A 5 18.86 -17.41 -4.47
CA THR A 5 18.36 -16.08 -4.85
C THR A 5 17.25 -15.62 -3.91
N LYS A 6 16.34 -16.52 -3.53
CA LYS A 6 15.26 -16.21 -2.57
C LYS A 6 15.83 -15.83 -1.20
N ALA A 7 16.78 -16.58 -0.68
CA ALA A 7 17.43 -16.31 0.59
C ALA A 7 18.18 -14.96 0.60
N GLN A 8 18.85 -14.63 -0.51
CA GLN A 8 19.55 -13.36 -0.66
C GLN A 8 18.59 -12.18 -0.65
N ILE A 9 17.47 -12.26 -1.38
CA ILE A 9 16.43 -11.24 -1.40
C ILE A 9 15.81 -11.05 0.00
N GLN A 10 15.55 -12.14 0.71
CA GLN A 10 15.02 -12.07 2.07
C GLN A 10 15.99 -11.40 3.04
N GLN A 11 17.31 -11.67 2.92
CA GLN A 11 18.30 -11.01 3.75
C GLN A 11 18.41 -9.51 3.45
N GLU A 12 18.44 -9.13 2.17
CA GLU A 12 18.46 -7.72 1.75
C GLU A 12 17.22 -6.96 2.24
N ALA A 13 16.05 -7.60 2.17
CA ALA A 13 14.81 -7.04 2.68
C ALA A 13 14.85 -6.85 4.20
N ALA A 14 15.34 -7.84 4.96
CA ALA A 14 15.50 -7.75 6.41
C ALA A 14 16.47 -6.63 6.82
N ASP A 15 17.57 -6.47 6.11
CA ASP A 15 18.56 -5.40 6.34
C ASP A 15 17.96 -4.01 6.05
N LEU A 16 17.12 -3.90 5.02
CA LEU A 16 16.42 -2.66 4.71
C LEU A 16 15.39 -2.32 5.80
N VAL A 17 14.61 -3.31 6.23
CA VAL A 17 13.64 -3.16 7.32
C VAL A 17 14.32 -2.69 8.61
N ALA A 18 15.45 -3.29 8.98
CA ALA A 18 16.22 -2.90 10.15
C ALA A 18 16.69 -1.42 10.09
N LYS A 19 17.03 -0.93 8.90
CA LYS A 19 17.39 0.49 8.70
C LYS A 19 16.20 1.45 8.81
N LEU A 20 14.98 0.99 8.50
CA LEU A 20 13.77 1.80 8.54
C LEU A 20 13.12 1.84 9.94
N GLN A 21 13.33 0.82 10.76
CA GLN A 21 12.76 0.74 12.12
C GLN A 21 12.98 1.99 12.98
N PRO A 22 14.18 2.62 13.00
CA PRO A 22 14.39 3.82 13.82
C PRO A 22 13.44 4.98 13.48
N ARG A 23 12.97 5.05 12.23
CA ARG A 23 12.01 6.10 11.82
C ARG A 23 10.62 5.85 12.39
N SER A 24 10.13 4.60 12.36
CA SER A 24 8.81 4.25 12.90
C SER A 24 8.74 4.54 14.40
N GLY A 25 9.73 4.12 15.18
CA GLY A 25 9.83 4.42 16.61
C GLY A 25 9.93 5.92 16.92
N LYS A 26 10.63 6.68 16.05
CA LYS A 26 10.71 8.14 16.19
C LYS A 26 9.36 8.82 15.97
N PHE A 27 8.56 8.37 15.02
CA PHE A 27 7.22 8.91 14.78
C PHE A 27 6.31 8.70 15.99
N ARG A 28 6.34 7.54 16.63
CA ARG A 28 5.57 7.27 17.85
C ARG A 28 5.92 8.22 18.99
N THR A 29 7.19 8.62 19.10
CA THR A 29 7.63 9.59 20.09
C THR A 29 7.14 11.01 19.79
N ILE A 30 7.05 11.39 18.51
CA ILE A 30 6.62 12.72 18.07
C ILE A 30 5.10 12.85 18.09
N SER A 31 4.40 11.80 17.68
CA SER A 31 2.94 11.76 17.53
C SER A 31 2.34 10.51 18.20
N PRO A 32 2.35 10.45 19.53
CA PRO A 32 1.87 9.27 20.26
C PRO A 32 0.36 9.02 20.06
N GLU A 33 -0.40 10.03 19.66
CA GLU A 33 -1.82 9.93 19.33
C GLU A 33 -2.10 9.03 18.10
N MET A 34 -1.10 8.68 17.33
CA MET A 34 -1.25 7.73 16.21
C MET A 34 -1.49 6.30 16.70
N ASP A 35 -0.94 5.93 17.84
CA ASP A 35 -1.02 4.57 18.35
C ASP A 35 -2.47 4.12 18.60
N PRO A 36 -3.31 4.85 19.37
CA PRO A 36 -4.69 4.43 19.57
C PRO A 36 -5.53 4.42 18.29
N LEU A 37 -5.24 5.28 17.30
CA LEU A 37 -5.94 5.28 16.02
C LEU A 37 -5.62 4.01 15.22
N ARG A 38 -4.35 3.59 15.19
CA ARG A 38 -3.92 2.38 14.50
C ARG A 38 -4.41 1.12 15.20
N LEU A 39 -4.32 1.06 16.52
CA LEU A 39 -4.86 -0.04 17.31
C LEU A 39 -6.37 -0.18 17.08
N GLY A 40 -7.11 0.93 17.05
CA GLY A 40 -8.53 0.96 16.70
C GLY A 40 -8.83 0.49 15.28
N SER A 41 -7.86 0.59 14.37
CA SER A 41 -7.94 0.07 12.99
C SER A 41 -7.52 -1.40 12.86
N GLY A 42 -7.22 -2.06 13.98
CA GLY A 42 -6.87 -3.49 14.01
C GLY A 42 -5.38 -3.82 13.90
N TRP A 43 -4.48 -2.81 14.04
CA TRP A 43 -3.06 -3.07 14.14
C TRP A 43 -2.71 -3.67 15.50
N SER A 44 -1.69 -4.50 15.55
CA SER A 44 -1.12 -4.96 16.84
C SER A 44 -0.11 -3.94 17.39
N ILE A 45 0.20 -4.06 18.67
CA ILE A 45 1.26 -3.25 19.30
C ILE A 45 2.60 -3.48 18.59
N GLU A 46 2.87 -4.71 18.15
CA GLU A 46 4.09 -5.07 17.44
C GLU A 46 4.16 -4.40 16.06
N ASP A 47 3.03 -4.21 15.38
CA ASP A 47 2.98 -3.55 14.08
C ASP A 47 3.36 -2.08 14.15
N LEU A 48 3.14 -1.45 15.30
CA LEU A 48 3.46 -0.02 15.48
C LEU A 48 4.96 0.27 15.40
N ASP A 49 5.81 -0.71 15.72
CA ASP A 49 7.26 -0.58 15.67
C ASP A 49 7.87 -1.02 14.34
N LYS A 50 7.09 -1.70 13.50
CA LYS A 50 7.55 -2.15 12.18
C LYS A 50 7.66 -0.99 11.20
N PRO A 51 8.52 -1.07 10.17
CA PRO A 51 8.45 -0.19 9.02
C PRO A 51 7.07 -0.25 8.38
N GLN A 52 6.51 0.92 8.10
CA GLN A 52 5.17 1.04 7.56
C GLN A 52 5.24 1.31 6.07
N VAL A 53 4.51 0.53 5.30
CA VAL A 53 4.44 0.63 3.84
C VAL A 53 3.02 0.94 3.44
N ILE A 54 2.83 2.06 2.74
CA ILE A 54 1.56 2.40 2.11
C ILE A 54 1.42 1.54 0.84
N ILE A 55 0.29 0.87 0.71
CA ILE A 55 -0.08 0.11 -0.48
C ILE A 55 -1.34 0.76 -1.05
N GLU A 56 -1.14 1.58 -2.07
CA GLU A 56 -2.21 2.32 -2.73
C GLU A 56 -2.73 1.54 -3.94
N SER A 57 -4.04 1.59 -4.19
CA SER A 57 -4.66 0.92 -5.32
C SER A 57 -5.91 1.64 -5.81
N THR A 58 -6.16 1.53 -7.11
CA THR A 58 -7.40 1.93 -7.78
C THR A 58 -8.40 0.75 -7.88
N PHE A 59 -8.41 -0.13 -6.89
CA PHE A 59 -9.38 -1.22 -6.82
C PHE A 59 -10.82 -0.68 -6.93
N GLY A 60 -11.63 -1.31 -7.77
CA GLY A 60 -13.03 -0.96 -7.98
C GLY A 60 -13.69 -1.91 -8.96
N ASP A 61 -14.99 -1.78 -9.13
CA ASP A 61 -15.83 -2.71 -9.91
C ASP A 61 -16.11 -2.21 -11.35
N SER A 62 -15.48 -1.13 -11.81
CA SER A 62 -15.80 -0.56 -13.11
C SER A 62 -15.29 -1.41 -14.28
N HIS A 63 -14.13 -2.06 -14.15
CA HIS A 63 -13.59 -2.89 -15.22
C HIS A 63 -12.69 -4.03 -14.68
N PRO A 64 -12.45 -5.08 -15.51
CA PRO A 64 -11.68 -6.26 -15.06
C PRO A 64 -10.26 -5.96 -14.59
N GLY A 65 -9.64 -4.88 -15.08
CA GLY A 65 -8.29 -4.48 -14.67
C GLY A 65 -8.22 -3.96 -13.23
N SER A 66 -9.26 -3.27 -12.77
CA SER A 66 -9.34 -2.76 -11.40
C SER A 66 -9.95 -3.79 -10.43
N ALA A 67 -10.91 -4.59 -10.88
CA ALA A 67 -11.59 -5.57 -10.04
C ALA A 67 -10.64 -6.61 -9.41
N GLY A 68 -9.58 -7.00 -10.12
CA GLY A 68 -8.58 -7.94 -9.62
C GLY A 68 -7.47 -7.33 -8.75
N LEU A 69 -7.48 -6.02 -8.52
CA LEU A 69 -6.40 -5.36 -7.77
C LEU A 69 -6.45 -5.66 -6.27
N PHE A 70 -7.60 -6.06 -5.74
CA PHE A 70 -7.71 -6.38 -4.32
C PHE A 70 -6.81 -7.55 -3.92
N GLU A 71 -6.83 -8.62 -4.71
CA GLU A 71 -5.98 -9.80 -4.49
C GLU A 71 -4.50 -9.43 -4.57
N LEU A 72 -4.11 -8.58 -5.53
CA LEU A 72 -2.74 -8.12 -5.65
C LEU A 72 -2.31 -7.28 -4.44
N VAL A 73 -3.18 -6.43 -3.90
CA VAL A 73 -2.92 -5.67 -2.67
C VAL A 73 -2.67 -6.61 -1.48
N GLU A 74 -3.46 -7.67 -1.35
CA GLU A 74 -3.28 -8.64 -0.25
C GLU A 74 -1.96 -9.44 -0.41
N GLU A 75 -1.57 -9.80 -1.64
CA GLU A 75 -0.27 -10.43 -1.91
C GLU A 75 0.91 -9.49 -1.57
N VAL A 76 0.80 -8.21 -1.92
CA VAL A 76 1.82 -7.21 -1.54
C VAL A 76 1.89 -7.05 -0.02
N ARG A 77 0.75 -7.02 0.68
CA ARG A 77 0.72 -6.99 2.15
C ARG A 77 1.41 -8.19 2.77
N ALA A 78 1.15 -9.38 2.24
CA ALA A 78 1.80 -10.60 2.70
C ALA A 78 3.32 -10.52 2.51
N GLY A 79 3.79 -10.09 1.34
CA GLY A 79 5.22 -9.89 1.07
C GLY A 79 5.87 -8.85 1.98
N VAL A 80 5.19 -7.75 2.29
CA VAL A 80 5.67 -6.75 3.25
C VAL A 80 5.77 -7.35 4.66
N ALA A 81 4.80 -8.16 5.08
CA ALA A 81 4.81 -8.83 6.36
C ALA A 81 5.94 -9.87 6.46
N GLU A 82 6.17 -10.66 5.42
CA GLU A 82 7.29 -11.61 5.33
C GLU A 82 8.65 -10.90 5.45
N ALA A 83 8.76 -9.67 4.93
CA ALA A 83 9.95 -8.84 5.05
C ALA A 83 10.05 -8.13 6.42
N GLY A 84 9.12 -8.34 7.35
CA GLY A 84 9.10 -7.75 8.69
C GLY A 84 8.52 -6.33 8.76
N GLY A 85 7.86 -5.86 7.70
CA GLY A 85 7.14 -4.59 7.69
C GLY A 85 5.66 -4.73 8.04
N HIS A 86 4.94 -3.62 8.06
CA HIS A 86 3.48 -3.58 8.13
C HIS A 86 2.92 -2.85 6.93
N GLY A 87 2.15 -3.55 6.09
CA GLY A 87 1.49 -3.01 4.91
C GLY A 87 0.12 -2.43 5.25
N ALA A 88 -0.05 -1.13 5.07
CA ALA A 88 -1.32 -0.45 5.21
C ALA A 88 -1.91 -0.14 3.84
N ARG A 89 -3.12 -0.66 3.57
CA ARG A 89 -3.80 -0.50 2.29
C ARG A 89 -4.68 0.73 2.28
N TYR A 90 -4.63 1.43 1.15
CA TYR A 90 -5.49 2.55 0.85
C TYR A 90 -6.07 2.37 -0.55
N PHE A 91 -7.26 2.88 -0.77
CA PHE A 91 -7.93 2.79 -2.05
C PHE A 91 -8.36 4.19 -2.48
N CYS A 92 -7.93 4.59 -3.67
CA CYS A 92 -8.49 5.75 -4.34
C CYS A 92 -9.59 5.32 -5.31
N THR A 93 -10.22 6.29 -5.94
CA THR A 93 -11.30 6.00 -6.88
C THR A 93 -10.80 5.27 -8.12
N ASP A 94 -11.63 4.38 -8.64
CA ASP A 94 -11.42 3.72 -9.93
C ASP A 94 -11.78 4.65 -11.10
N ILE A 95 -11.06 4.54 -12.21
CA ILE A 95 -11.30 5.29 -13.46
C ILE A 95 -11.12 4.38 -14.66
N CYS A 96 -12.02 4.47 -15.63
CA CYS A 96 -11.92 3.71 -16.87
C CYS A 96 -12.19 4.58 -18.10
N ASP A 97 -11.17 4.78 -18.92
CA ASP A 97 -11.33 5.47 -20.23
C ASP A 97 -12.23 4.67 -21.16
N GLY A 98 -12.21 3.33 -21.07
CA GLY A 98 -13.04 2.46 -21.88
C GLY A 98 -14.53 2.66 -21.65
N GLU A 99 -14.94 2.90 -20.41
CA GLU A 99 -16.32 3.25 -20.07
C GLU A 99 -16.68 4.68 -20.46
N ALA A 100 -15.71 5.58 -20.45
CA ALA A 100 -15.91 7.01 -20.75
C ALA A 100 -15.87 7.34 -22.23
N GLN A 101 -15.38 6.43 -23.10
CA GLN A 101 -15.27 6.66 -24.55
C GLN A 101 -16.64 6.80 -25.21
N GLY A 102 -16.71 7.72 -26.17
CA GLY A 102 -17.91 7.92 -26.99
C GLY A 102 -18.97 8.84 -26.37
N HIS A 103 -18.69 9.40 -25.21
CA HIS A 103 -19.54 10.40 -24.56
C HIS A 103 -18.71 11.40 -23.73
N ASP A 104 -19.36 12.38 -23.13
CA ASP A 104 -18.70 13.49 -22.42
C ASP A 104 -17.88 13.05 -21.19
N GLY A 105 -18.06 11.83 -20.71
CA GLY A 105 -17.31 11.27 -19.58
C GLY A 105 -15.79 11.27 -19.79
N ILE A 106 -15.33 11.16 -21.05
CA ILE A 106 -13.89 11.20 -21.37
C ILE A 106 -13.23 12.52 -20.97
N ASN A 107 -13.97 13.63 -20.95
CA ASN A 107 -13.47 14.93 -20.54
C ASN A 107 -13.12 15.00 -19.05
N TYR A 108 -13.62 14.05 -18.25
CA TYR A 108 -13.39 13.96 -16.82
C TYR A 108 -12.39 12.85 -16.45
N SER A 109 -12.25 11.83 -17.29
CA SER A 109 -11.39 10.69 -17.02
C SER A 109 -9.91 11.09 -16.89
N LEU A 110 -9.37 11.81 -17.86
CA LEU A 110 -7.97 12.25 -17.84
C LEU A 110 -7.65 13.22 -16.70
N PRO A 111 -8.43 14.28 -16.45
CA PRO A 111 -8.21 15.14 -15.27
C PRO A 111 -8.30 14.41 -13.94
N SER A 112 -9.17 13.39 -13.83
CA SER A 112 -9.28 12.58 -12.61
C SER A 112 -8.01 11.81 -12.30
N ARG A 113 -7.25 11.36 -13.32
CA ARG A 113 -5.93 10.71 -13.13
C ARG A 113 -4.93 11.66 -12.49
N ASP A 114 -4.89 12.92 -12.94
CA ASP A 114 -4.02 13.93 -12.34
C ASP A 114 -4.38 14.18 -10.87
N MET A 115 -5.67 14.18 -10.56
CA MET A 115 -6.14 14.30 -9.17
C MET A 115 -5.68 13.10 -8.32
N ILE A 116 -5.85 11.87 -8.82
CA ILE A 116 -5.40 10.65 -8.13
C ILE A 116 -3.89 10.70 -7.91
N ALA A 117 -3.10 11.05 -8.94
CA ALA A 117 -1.65 11.15 -8.81
C ALA A 117 -1.18 12.18 -7.78
N ASN A 118 -2.01 13.16 -7.44
CA ASN A 118 -1.72 14.14 -6.39
C ASN A 118 -2.25 13.73 -5.00
N MET A 119 -3.04 12.66 -4.91
CA MET A 119 -3.54 12.12 -3.63
C MET A 119 -2.57 11.13 -2.98
N ILE A 120 -1.66 10.59 -3.78
CA ILE A 120 -0.63 9.62 -3.38
C ILE A 120 0.65 10.38 -3.09
#